data_174d81de46ad750883760d26213884f3
#
_entry.id   174d81de46ad750883760d26213884f3
#
_cell.length_a   1.000
_cell.length_b   1.000
_cell.length_c   1.000
_cell.angle_alpha   90.00
_cell.angle_beta   90.00
_cell.angle_gamma   90.00
#
_symmetry.space_group_name_H-M   'P 1'
#
loop_
_entity.id
_entity.type
_entity.pdbx_description
1 polymer ?
#
loop_
_entity_poly.entity_id
_entity_poly.type
_entity_poly.pdbx_seq_one_letter_code
_entity_poly.pdbx_strand_id
1 'polypeptide(L)'
;MFLKNSYLKDFDLYKQGWANGRYYWGKGDYSVPDIDELKPKMKLSGCNWLHTVQPNWMEYRSIKHFDISCMFGYPTKEPVYEHDACQTDYYDPHRKGLMDTLGDKYNVAQLINGVRISHDEYYRNMFNSKIIMAPLGYGEMAPRDLESAMFGSVLMKPKISYIISEPFIYEDNETYIPVNYDWSNLEEKIEYVLSDYNNIRERLVQNMKKQYQEKYDLKNLVLHVYNIFSDLKEINYEKVL
;
A
#
# COMPACT_ATOMS: atom_id res chain seq x y z
N MET A 1 -3.09 -7.49 24.95
CA MET A 1 -3.51 -7.61 23.55
C MET A 1 -2.85 -6.51 22.74
N PHE A 2 -2.35 -6.81 21.54
CA PHE A 2 -1.75 -5.86 20.63
C PHE A 2 -2.57 -5.82 19.33
N LEU A 3 -2.99 -4.63 18.93
CA LEU A 3 -3.70 -4.42 17.66
C LEU A 3 -2.71 -4.00 16.58
N LYS A 4 -2.74 -4.67 15.43
CA LYS A 4 -1.92 -4.34 14.25
C LYS A 4 -2.77 -4.32 12.99
N ASN A 5 -2.48 -3.40 12.08
CA ASN A 5 -3.14 -3.34 10.78
C ASN A 5 -2.83 -4.56 9.91
N SER A 6 -1.61 -5.02 9.99
CA SER A 6 -1.12 -6.21 9.29
C SER A 6 0.04 -6.85 10.04
N TYR A 7 0.30 -8.13 9.78
CA TYR A 7 1.52 -8.80 10.21
C TYR A 7 2.04 -9.77 9.15
N LEU A 8 3.30 -10.17 9.31
CA LEU A 8 3.96 -11.10 8.40
C LEU A 8 3.31 -12.49 8.49
N LYS A 9 3.12 -13.16 7.35
CA LYS A 9 2.66 -14.56 7.30
C LYS A 9 3.66 -15.47 7.99
N ASP A 10 4.93 -15.25 7.72
CA ASP A 10 6.04 -15.94 8.38
C ASP A 10 6.49 -15.15 9.60
N PHE A 11 6.15 -15.65 10.79
CA PHE A 11 6.49 -14.99 12.05
C PHE A 11 7.98 -15.07 12.38
N ASP A 12 8.74 -16.01 11.82
CA ASP A 12 10.19 -16.10 12.06
C ASP A 12 10.93 -14.89 11.46
N LEU A 13 10.35 -14.22 10.47
CA LEU A 13 10.92 -13.00 9.92
C LEU A 13 10.96 -11.85 10.94
N TYR A 14 10.08 -11.83 11.95
CA TYR A 14 10.17 -10.85 13.03
C TYR A 14 11.44 -11.03 13.88
N LYS A 15 11.96 -12.24 14.00
CA LYS A 15 13.19 -12.53 14.73
C LYS A 15 14.42 -11.94 14.04
N GLN A 16 14.33 -11.71 12.74
CA GLN A 16 15.41 -11.17 11.91
C GLN A 16 15.37 -9.64 11.78
N GLY A 17 14.31 -9.01 12.26
CA GLY A 17 14.14 -7.56 12.22
C GLY A 17 13.81 -6.99 10.82
N TRP A 18 13.64 -7.83 9.81
CA TRP A 18 13.32 -7.38 8.45
C TRP A 18 12.56 -8.42 7.65
N ALA A 19 11.84 -7.97 6.61
CA ALA A 19 11.15 -8.84 5.66
C ALA A 19 11.29 -8.31 4.24
N ASN A 20 11.61 -9.20 3.28
CA ASN A 20 11.75 -8.89 1.86
C ASN A 20 12.72 -7.74 1.55
N GLY A 21 13.85 -7.67 2.24
CA GLY A 21 14.81 -6.58 2.08
C GLY A 21 14.40 -5.28 2.77
N ARG A 22 13.35 -5.32 3.56
CA ARG A 22 12.79 -4.20 4.28
C ARG A 22 13.34 -4.12 5.70
N TYR A 23 14.12 -3.07 5.99
CA TYR A 23 14.34 -2.65 7.35
C TYR A 23 13.14 -1.82 7.79
N TYR A 24 12.37 -2.32 8.74
CA TYR A 24 11.44 -1.46 9.44
C TYR A 24 12.29 -0.55 10.34
N TRP A 25 12.35 0.74 10.01
CA TRP A 25 12.87 1.79 10.89
C TRP A 25 14.39 2.00 10.99
N GLY A 26 15.12 1.99 9.87
CA GLY A 26 16.52 2.45 9.86
C GLY A 26 17.55 1.44 10.37
N LYS A 27 18.70 1.91 10.84
CA LYS A 27 19.88 1.10 11.19
C LYS A 27 19.82 0.44 12.59
N GLY A 28 18.64 0.18 13.14
CA GLY A 28 18.48 -0.47 14.43
C GLY A 28 18.27 -1.96 14.33
N ASP A 29 18.52 -2.68 15.42
CA ASP A 29 18.06 -4.05 15.60
C ASP A 29 16.58 -3.99 16.00
N TYR A 30 15.69 -4.27 15.05
CA TYR A 30 14.24 -4.33 15.24
C TYR A 30 13.74 -5.76 15.33
N SER A 31 14.61 -6.70 15.65
CA SER A 31 14.21 -8.07 15.91
C SER A 31 13.26 -8.12 17.11
N VAL A 32 12.33 -9.04 17.05
CA VAL A 32 11.40 -9.34 18.15
C VAL A 32 11.66 -10.79 18.56
N PRO A 33 12.67 -11.04 19.41
CA PRO A 33 13.07 -12.41 19.78
C PRO A 33 11.92 -13.22 20.36
N ASP A 34 11.05 -12.57 21.14
CA ASP A 34 9.94 -13.20 21.87
C ASP A 34 8.63 -13.17 21.07
N ILE A 35 8.71 -13.10 19.75
CA ILE A 35 7.52 -13.01 18.89
C ILE A 35 6.54 -14.16 19.11
N ASP A 36 7.04 -15.35 19.45
CA ASP A 36 6.21 -16.52 19.71
C ASP A 36 5.33 -16.35 20.97
N GLU A 37 5.80 -15.61 21.96
CA GLU A 37 5.02 -15.25 23.15
C GLU A 37 3.99 -14.13 22.87
N LEU A 38 4.32 -13.25 21.92
CA LEU A 38 3.45 -12.13 21.54
C LEU A 38 2.36 -12.54 20.55
N LYS A 39 2.64 -13.51 19.68
CA LYS A 39 1.72 -13.97 18.63
C LYS A 39 0.31 -14.28 19.13
N PRO A 40 0.09 -15.02 20.24
CA PRO A 40 -1.25 -15.28 20.77
C PRO A 40 -1.98 -14.01 21.26
N LYS A 41 -1.23 -12.95 21.54
CA LYS A 41 -1.75 -11.67 22.05
C LYS A 41 -2.00 -10.65 20.91
N MET A 42 -1.62 -10.99 19.69
CA MET A 42 -1.79 -10.12 18.51
C MET A 42 -3.15 -10.35 17.84
N LYS A 43 -3.82 -9.27 17.52
CA LYS A 43 -5.07 -9.28 16.74
C LYS A 43 -4.94 -8.33 15.58
N LEU A 44 -5.52 -8.69 14.42
CA LEU A 44 -5.62 -7.80 13.28
C LEU A 44 -6.72 -6.77 13.52
N SER A 45 -6.36 -5.51 13.50
CA SER A 45 -7.33 -4.40 13.63
C SER A 45 -7.93 -3.97 12.29
N GLY A 46 -7.37 -4.47 11.20
CA GLY A 46 -7.69 -3.99 9.87
C GLY A 46 -7.05 -2.63 9.54
N CYS A 47 -7.13 -2.25 8.30
CA CYS A 47 -6.65 -0.96 7.81
C CYS A 47 -7.72 0.12 8.01
N ASN A 48 -7.82 0.66 9.22
CA ASN A 48 -8.90 1.57 9.61
C ASN A 48 -9.00 2.83 8.74
N TRP A 49 -7.91 3.32 8.16
CA TRP A 49 -7.95 4.48 7.28
C TRP A 49 -8.63 4.20 5.93
N LEU A 50 -8.73 2.95 5.47
CA LEU A 50 -9.52 2.61 4.28
C LEU A 50 -11.01 2.92 4.47
N HIS A 51 -11.49 2.94 5.71
CA HIS A 51 -12.87 3.32 6.02
C HIS A 51 -13.10 4.83 5.98
N THR A 52 -12.05 5.63 6.08
CA THR A 52 -12.15 7.10 5.96
C THR A 52 -12.20 7.56 4.51
N VAL A 53 -11.73 6.71 3.59
CA VAL A 53 -11.86 6.96 2.16
C VAL A 53 -13.27 6.55 1.76
N GLN A 54 -14.16 7.52 1.63
CA GLN A 54 -15.46 7.27 1.01
C GLN A 54 -15.27 7.14 -0.50
N PRO A 55 -15.37 5.93 -1.08
CA PRO A 55 -15.06 5.75 -2.48
C PRO A 55 -16.13 6.43 -3.34
N ASN A 56 -15.75 7.51 -3.97
CA ASN A 56 -16.50 8.08 -5.07
C ASN A 56 -16.02 7.41 -6.36
N TRP A 57 -16.66 6.29 -6.74
CA TRP A 57 -16.34 5.56 -7.96
C TRP A 57 -16.67 6.43 -9.15
N MET A 58 -15.64 7.04 -9.72
CA MET A 58 -15.82 7.92 -10.89
C MET A 58 -16.17 7.10 -12.12
N GLU A 59 -17.03 7.67 -12.96
CA GLU A 59 -17.26 7.11 -14.28
C GLU A 59 -15.95 7.11 -15.08
N TYR A 60 -15.66 5.97 -15.67
CA TYR A 60 -14.46 5.76 -16.45
C TYR A 60 -14.42 6.67 -17.68
N ARG A 61 -13.28 7.35 -17.84
CA ARG A 61 -12.92 8.00 -19.11
C ARG A 61 -11.96 7.11 -19.89
N SER A 62 -12.26 6.88 -21.16
CA SER A 62 -11.42 6.09 -22.06
C SER A 62 -10.07 6.75 -22.38
N ILE A 63 -9.98 8.08 -22.24
CA ILE A 63 -8.78 8.85 -22.56
C ILE A 63 -8.06 9.24 -21.28
N LYS A 64 -6.85 8.71 -21.11
CA LYS A 64 -5.89 9.05 -20.06
C LYS A 64 -4.73 9.80 -20.72
N HIS A 65 -4.28 10.89 -20.08
CA HIS A 65 -3.24 11.75 -20.64
C HIS A 65 -1.82 11.24 -20.30
N PHE A 66 -1.68 10.58 -19.16
CA PHE A 66 -0.40 10.04 -18.70
C PHE A 66 -0.41 8.52 -18.75
N ASP A 67 0.74 7.93 -19.03
CA ASP A 67 0.90 6.48 -18.91
C ASP A 67 0.98 6.08 -17.45
N ILE A 68 1.71 6.86 -16.64
CA ILE A 68 2.02 6.51 -15.25
C ILE A 68 1.83 7.73 -14.34
N SER A 69 1.33 7.50 -13.12
CA SER A 69 1.30 8.46 -12.03
C SER A 69 2.28 8.07 -10.94
N CYS A 70 3.21 8.98 -10.62
CA CYS A 70 4.17 8.89 -9.52
C CYS A 70 3.94 10.03 -8.50
N MET A 71 2.71 10.18 -8.01
CA MET A 71 2.30 11.23 -7.06
C MET A 71 2.73 10.91 -5.62
N PHE A 72 4.03 10.73 -5.40
CA PHE A 72 4.64 10.52 -4.08
C PHE A 72 5.88 11.38 -3.95
N GLY A 73 6.11 11.90 -2.72
CA GLY A 73 7.36 12.61 -2.45
C GLY A 73 8.54 11.64 -2.42
N TYR A 74 9.63 12.05 -3.03
CA TYR A 74 10.96 11.51 -2.80
C TYR A 74 11.92 12.70 -2.77
N PRO A 75 12.88 12.75 -1.84
CA PRO A 75 13.79 13.87 -1.77
C PRO A 75 14.74 13.85 -2.99
N THR A 76 14.89 15.01 -3.57
CA THR A 76 15.87 15.30 -4.61
C THR A 76 17.14 15.92 -4.03
N LYS A 77 17.13 16.22 -2.73
CA LYS A 77 18.24 16.85 -1.98
C LYS A 77 18.41 16.17 -0.63
N GLU A 78 19.57 16.31 -0.02
CA GLU A 78 19.85 15.81 1.32
C GLU A 78 18.82 16.31 2.35
N PRO A 79 18.46 15.47 3.34
CA PRO A 79 17.41 15.81 4.31
C PRO A 79 17.79 17.05 5.11
N VAL A 80 16.81 17.94 5.27
CA VAL A 80 16.98 19.21 5.99
C VAL A 80 16.89 19.02 7.51
N TYR A 81 16.39 17.87 7.99
CA TYR A 81 16.15 17.61 9.41
C TYR A 81 16.67 16.23 9.82
N GLU A 82 17.37 16.16 10.96
CA GLU A 82 17.87 14.91 11.56
C GLU A 82 16.76 13.89 11.85
N HIS A 83 15.51 14.34 12.07
CA HIS A 83 14.36 13.47 12.28
C HIS A 83 13.87 12.75 11.01
N ASP A 84 14.31 13.20 9.82
CA ASP A 84 13.97 12.58 8.55
C ASP A 84 14.96 11.48 8.14
N ALA A 85 15.99 11.22 8.94
CA ALA A 85 17.04 10.25 8.62
C ALA A 85 16.48 8.84 8.38
N CYS A 86 15.45 8.41 9.11
CA CYS A 86 14.84 7.11 8.85
C CYS A 86 13.95 7.09 7.58
N GLN A 87 13.50 8.24 7.08
CA GLN A 87 12.83 8.33 5.78
C GLN A 87 13.84 8.22 4.65
N THR A 88 14.99 8.86 4.77
CA THR A 88 16.02 8.91 3.73
C THR A 88 16.68 7.56 3.49
N ASP A 89 16.94 6.80 4.54
CA ASP A 89 17.65 5.50 4.42
C ASP A 89 16.79 4.41 3.75
N TYR A 90 15.47 4.56 3.71
CA TYR A 90 14.56 3.53 3.24
C TYR A 90 13.65 3.96 2.07
N TYR A 91 12.89 5.05 2.24
CA TYR A 91 11.93 5.45 1.20
C TYR A 91 12.61 6.01 -0.02
N ASP A 92 13.66 6.78 0.19
CA ASP A 92 14.27 7.53 -0.87
C ASP A 92 14.99 6.63 -1.85
N PRO A 93 15.82 5.66 -1.41
CA PRO A 93 16.43 4.70 -2.33
C PRO A 93 15.39 3.87 -3.10
N HIS A 94 14.31 3.43 -2.44
CA HIS A 94 13.27 2.65 -3.08
C HIS A 94 12.49 3.46 -4.11
N ARG A 95 12.05 4.66 -3.74
CA ARG A 95 11.32 5.57 -4.63
C ARG A 95 12.21 6.15 -5.72
N LYS A 96 13.45 6.46 -5.40
CA LYS A 96 14.45 6.87 -6.38
C LYS A 96 14.71 5.77 -7.40
N GLY A 97 14.91 4.52 -6.94
CA GLY A 97 15.09 3.36 -7.82
C GLY A 97 13.91 3.17 -8.78
N LEU A 98 12.68 3.41 -8.34
CA LEU A 98 11.51 3.43 -9.22
C LEU A 98 11.66 4.51 -10.30
N MET A 99 11.97 5.75 -9.92
CA MET A 99 12.08 6.85 -10.88
C MET A 99 13.25 6.66 -11.84
N ASP A 100 14.39 6.16 -11.36
CA ASP A 100 15.55 5.84 -12.18
C ASP A 100 15.23 4.73 -13.21
N THR A 101 14.42 3.73 -12.82
CA THR A 101 13.99 2.64 -13.71
C THR A 101 13.01 3.13 -14.78
N LEU A 102 12.10 4.05 -14.44
CA LEU A 102 11.16 4.61 -15.41
C LEU A 102 11.88 5.47 -16.46
N GLY A 103 12.86 6.26 -16.04
CA GLY A 103 13.59 7.20 -16.92
C GLY A 103 12.62 8.10 -17.68
N ASP A 104 12.96 8.39 -18.94
CA ASP A 104 12.19 9.23 -19.85
C ASP A 104 11.33 8.42 -20.85
N LYS A 105 11.14 7.11 -20.59
CA LYS A 105 10.48 6.20 -21.54
C LYS A 105 8.96 6.40 -21.61
N TYR A 106 8.35 6.90 -20.53
CA TYR A 106 6.91 6.99 -20.37
C TYR A 106 6.47 8.42 -20.09
N ASN A 107 5.23 8.74 -20.45
CA ASN A 107 4.63 10.01 -20.06
C ASN A 107 4.16 9.93 -18.60
N VAL A 108 4.96 10.50 -17.68
CA VAL A 108 4.77 10.36 -16.23
C VAL A 108 4.25 11.65 -15.60
N ALA A 109 3.12 11.56 -14.92
CA ALA A 109 2.69 12.58 -13.96
C ALA A 109 3.45 12.37 -12.64
N GLN A 110 4.27 13.34 -12.25
CA GLN A 110 5.11 13.24 -11.04
C GLN A 110 5.12 14.53 -10.22
N LEU A 111 5.42 14.42 -8.93
CA LEU A 111 5.71 15.59 -8.10
C LEU A 111 7.12 16.10 -8.42
N ILE A 112 7.21 17.36 -8.84
CA ILE A 112 8.50 17.99 -9.16
C ILE A 112 9.14 18.45 -7.83
N ASN A 113 10.33 17.96 -7.54
CA ASN A 113 11.19 18.41 -6.43
C ASN A 113 10.50 18.40 -5.04
N GLY A 114 9.61 17.47 -4.78
CA GLY A 114 8.91 17.37 -3.50
C GLY A 114 7.95 18.54 -3.22
N VAL A 115 7.63 19.34 -4.23
CA VAL A 115 6.65 20.43 -4.10
C VAL A 115 5.28 19.83 -3.77
N ARG A 116 4.67 20.32 -2.68
CA ARG A 116 3.29 19.95 -2.35
C ARG A 116 2.34 20.56 -3.37
N ILE A 117 1.49 19.73 -3.95
CA ILE A 117 0.40 20.16 -4.81
C ILE A 117 -0.92 20.14 -4.03
N SER A 118 -1.94 20.81 -4.56
CA SER A 118 -3.28 20.75 -3.99
C SER A 118 -3.85 19.33 -4.10
N HIS A 119 -4.81 18.99 -3.24
CA HIS A 119 -5.50 17.71 -3.28
C HIS A 119 -6.23 17.50 -4.62
N ASP A 120 -6.82 18.58 -5.16
CA ASP A 120 -7.50 18.55 -6.46
C ASP A 120 -6.54 18.26 -7.61
N GLU A 121 -5.35 18.82 -7.57
CA GLU A 121 -4.32 18.57 -8.58
C GLU A 121 -3.78 17.15 -8.47
N TYR A 122 -3.56 16.65 -7.26
CA TYR A 122 -3.19 15.27 -7.00
C TYR A 122 -4.22 14.31 -7.61
N TYR A 123 -5.51 14.50 -7.31
CA TYR A 123 -6.58 13.67 -7.84
C TYR A 123 -6.72 13.78 -9.35
N ARG A 124 -6.57 14.99 -9.90
CA ARG A 124 -6.61 15.21 -11.36
C ARG A 124 -5.50 14.43 -12.06
N ASN A 125 -4.29 14.44 -11.54
CA ASN A 125 -3.17 13.70 -12.12
C ASN A 125 -3.38 12.19 -12.03
N MET A 126 -3.86 11.68 -10.90
CA MET A 126 -4.19 10.26 -10.76
C MET A 126 -5.32 9.84 -11.71
N PHE A 127 -6.39 10.63 -11.78
CA PHE A 127 -7.53 10.38 -12.67
C PHE A 127 -7.13 10.33 -14.16
N ASN A 128 -6.17 11.14 -14.56
CA ASN A 128 -5.69 11.21 -15.94
C ASN A 128 -4.55 10.21 -16.25
N SER A 129 -4.19 9.34 -15.35
CA SER A 129 -3.12 8.36 -15.53
C SER A 129 -3.66 6.95 -15.73
N LYS A 130 -3.02 6.16 -16.60
CA LYS A 130 -3.38 4.76 -16.86
C LYS A 130 -2.98 3.87 -15.68
N ILE A 131 -1.73 4.01 -15.22
CA ILE A 131 -1.13 3.23 -14.14
C ILE A 131 -0.82 4.16 -12.97
N ILE A 132 -1.16 3.73 -11.76
CA ILE A 132 -0.78 4.43 -10.53
C ILE A 132 0.26 3.60 -9.80
N MET A 133 1.47 4.18 -9.69
CA MET A 133 2.55 3.59 -8.93
C MET A 133 2.35 3.84 -7.44
N ALA A 134 2.38 2.77 -6.65
CA ALA A 134 2.28 2.82 -5.21
C ALA A 134 3.49 2.15 -4.54
N PRO A 135 4.66 2.81 -4.56
CA PRO A 135 5.81 2.32 -3.81
C PRO A 135 5.46 2.23 -2.33
N LEU A 136 6.12 1.33 -1.62
CA LEU A 136 5.86 1.14 -0.20
C LEU A 136 6.16 2.42 0.57
N GLY A 137 5.33 2.69 1.56
CA GLY A 137 5.46 3.80 2.50
C GLY A 137 5.76 3.31 3.91
N TYR A 138 5.21 3.94 4.96
CA TYR A 138 5.27 3.46 6.35
C TYR A 138 4.61 2.09 6.54
N GLY A 139 3.77 1.66 5.60
CA GLY A 139 3.17 0.35 5.54
C GLY A 139 3.05 -0.14 4.09
N GLU A 140 2.63 -1.38 3.96
CA GLU A 140 2.41 -2.03 2.67
C GLU A 140 1.18 -1.49 1.96
N MET A 141 0.19 -1.03 2.72
CA MET A 141 -1.10 -0.55 2.22
C MET A 141 -1.18 0.96 2.35
N ALA A 142 -1.71 1.62 1.33
CA ALA A 142 -1.82 3.08 1.27
C ALA A 142 -3.19 3.52 0.70
N PRO A 143 -3.71 4.72 1.07
CA PRO A 143 -4.95 5.25 0.50
C PRO A 143 -4.96 5.23 -1.03
N ARG A 144 -3.83 5.53 -1.64
CA ARG A 144 -3.60 5.49 -3.09
C ARG A 144 -3.98 4.16 -3.73
N ASP A 145 -3.87 3.07 -2.99
CA ASP A 145 -4.20 1.74 -3.51
C ASP A 145 -5.69 1.64 -3.86
N LEU A 146 -6.57 2.19 -3.00
CA LEU A 146 -8.00 2.27 -3.27
C LEU A 146 -8.34 3.39 -4.26
N GLU A 147 -7.69 4.55 -4.11
CA GLU A 147 -7.87 5.69 -5.00
C GLU A 147 -7.61 5.32 -6.46
N SER A 148 -6.64 4.42 -6.73
CA SER A 148 -6.37 3.95 -8.10
C SER A 148 -7.60 3.34 -8.76
N ALA A 149 -8.31 2.45 -8.05
CA ALA A 149 -9.52 1.84 -8.55
C ALA A 149 -10.69 2.84 -8.65
N MET A 150 -10.79 3.79 -7.70
CA MET A 150 -11.79 4.86 -7.74
C MET A 150 -11.67 5.72 -9.00
N PHE A 151 -10.45 5.96 -9.45
CA PHE A 151 -10.15 6.73 -10.67
C PHE A 151 -10.13 5.88 -11.95
N GLY A 152 -10.43 4.59 -11.85
CA GLY A 152 -10.39 3.68 -12.98
C GLY A 152 -9.00 3.53 -13.58
N SER A 153 -7.98 3.45 -12.75
CA SER A 153 -6.58 3.29 -13.11
C SER A 153 -6.03 1.98 -12.55
N VAL A 154 -5.04 1.40 -13.21
CA VAL A 154 -4.39 0.17 -12.77
C VAL A 154 -3.45 0.48 -11.62
N LEU A 155 -3.64 -0.18 -10.49
CA LEU A 155 -2.68 -0.15 -9.38
C LEU A 155 -1.48 -1.03 -9.70
N MET A 156 -0.28 -0.47 -9.58
CA MET A 156 0.98 -1.21 -9.67
C MET A 156 1.85 -0.92 -8.46
N LYS A 157 2.28 -1.95 -7.76
CA LYS A 157 3.04 -1.83 -6.51
C LYS A 157 3.89 -3.06 -6.25
N PRO A 158 4.90 -2.95 -5.36
CA PRO A 158 5.64 -4.13 -4.92
C PRO A 158 4.71 -5.20 -4.36
N LYS A 159 5.06 -6.46 -4.63
CA LYS A 159 4.30 -7.61 -4.15
C LYS A 159 4.19 -7.59 -2.62
N ILE A 160 2.97 -7.69 -2.09
CA ILE A 160 2.67 -7.66 -0.65
C ILE A 160 2.01 -8.93 -0.12
N SER A 161 2.06 -10.02 -0.89
CA SER A 161 1.45 -11.31 -0.52
C SER A 161 2.10 -11.97 0.72
N TYR A 162 3.17 -11.39 1.26
CA TYR A 162 3.86 -11.84 2.47
C TYR A 162 3.24 -11.34 3.77
N ILE A 163 2.25 -10.44 3.71
CA ILE A 163 1.52 -9.96 4.89
C ILE A 163 0.14 -10.60 5.01
N ILE A 164 -0.40 -10.56 6.22
CA ILE A 164 -1.81 -10.82 6.53
C ILE A 164 -2.42 -9.51 7.04
N SER A 165 -3.59 -9.17 6.54
CA SER A 165 -4.45 -8.10 7.03
C SER A 165 -5.89 -8.57 7.01
N GLU A 166 -6.73 -8.01 7.87
CA GLU A 166 -8.16 -8.30 7.90
C GLU A 166 -8.93 -6.97 7.91
N PRO A 167 -9.71 -6.68 6.89
CA PRO A 167 -9.81 -7.42 5.63
C PRO A 167 -8.60 -7.21 4.70
N PHE A 168 -8.40 -8.13 3.75
CA PHE A 168 -7.34 -8.07 2.75
C PHE A 168 -7.93 -8.08 1.33
N ILE A 169 -7.65 -7.04 0.56
CA ILE A 169 -8.24 -6.80 -0.77
C ILE A 169 -7.25 -7.00 -1.93
N TYR A 170 -6.02 -7.38 -1.62
CA TYR A 170 -4.96 -7.47 -2.62
C TYR A 170 -4.79 -8.91 -3.11
N GLU A 171 -5.08 -9.12 -4.38
CA GLU A 171 -4.88 -10.38 -5.06
C GLU A 171 -3.98 -10.14 -6.28
N ASP A 172 -2.82 -10.83 -6.32
CA ASP A 172 -1.81 -10.66 -7.36
C ASP A 172 -2.43 -10.87 -8.75
N ASN A 173 -2.28 -9.89 -9.65
CA ASN A 173 -2.83 -9.85 -11.00
C ASN A 173 -4.36 -9.86 -11.11
N GLU A 174 -5.09 -9.83 -9.99
CA GLU A 174 -6.55 -9.76 -9.95
C GLU A 174 -7.07 -8.42 -9.46
N THR A 175 -6.41 -7.80 -8.47
CA THR A 175 -6.80 -6.48 -7.97
C THR A 175 -5.70 -5.43 -8.17
N TYR A 176 -4.49 -5.86 -8.42
CA TYR A 176 -3.33 -5.01 -8.71
C TYR A 176 -2.27 -5.78 -9.52
N ILE A 177 -1.33 -5.07 -10.12
CA ILE A 177 -0.17 -5.65 -10.78
C ILE A 177 1.01 -5.66 -9.80
N PRO A 178 1.47 -6.85 -9.37
CA PRO A 178 2.63 -6.95 -8.50
C PRO A 178 3.93 -6.76 -9.29
N VAL A 179 4.85 -5.99 -8.72
CA VAL A 179 6.22 -5.85 -9.21
C VAL A 179 7.21 -6.31 -8.15
N ASN A 180 8.43 -6.61 -8.56
CA ASN A 180 9.51 -6.92 -7.63
C ASN A 180 9.87 -5.70 -6.80
N TYR A 181 10.32 -5.93 -5.57
CA TYR A 181 10.69 -4.86 -4.65
C TYR A 181 11.84 -3.99 -5.19
N ASP A 182 12.77 -4.58 -5.93
CA ASP A 182 13.92 -3.93 -6.56
C ASP A 182 13.61 -3.34 -7.95
N TRP A 183 12.35 -3.35 -8.35
CA TRP A 183 11.86 -2.87 -9.65
C TRP A 183 12.39 -3.63 -10.87
N SER A 184 13.09 -4.76 -10.70
CA SER A 184 13.76 -5.50 -11.78
C SER A 184 12.84 -5.98 -12.90
N ASN A 185 11.53 -6.13 -12.64
CA ASN A 185 10.52 -6.51 -13.64
C ASN A 185 9.53 -5.37 -13.98
N LEU A 186 9.82 -4.14 -13.57
CA LEU A 186 8.89 -3.01 -13.70
C LEU A 186 8.53 -2.74 -15.16
N GLU A 187 9.51 -2.64 -16.03
CA GLU A 187 9.31 -2.34 -17.46
C GLU A 187 8.44 -3.41 -18.13
N GLU A 188 8.73 -4.69 -17.90
CA GLU A 188 7.90 -5.81 -18.40
C GLU A 188 6.44 -5.66 -17.98
N LYS A 189 6.19 -5.31 -16.73
CA LYS A 189 4.83 -5.18 -16.19
C LYS A 189 4.11 -3.94 -16.73
N ILE A 190 4.81 -2.84 -16.95
CA ILE A 190 4.24 -1.65 -17.58
C ILE A 190 3.82 -1.96 -19.02
N GLU A 191 4.71 -2.55 -19.82
CA GLU A 191 4.43 -2.91 -21.20
C GLU A 191 3.26 -3.91 -21.29
N TYR A 192 3.21 -4.89 -20.39
CA TYR A 192 2.07 -5.80 -20.29
C TYR A 192 0.76 -5.02 -20.10
N VAL A 193 0.71 -4.07 -19.16
CA VAL A 193 -0.51 -3.29 -18.91
C VAL A 193 -0.84 -2.40 -20.09
N LEU A 194 0.14 -1.73 -20.68
CA LEU A 194 -0.10 -0.78 -21.77
C LEU A 194 -0.53 -1.48 -23.05
N SER A 195 -0.07 -2.72 -23.31
CA SER A 195 -0.40 -3.48 -24.52
C SER A 195 -1.88 -3.86 -24.62
N ASP A 196 -2.57 -4.04 -23.49
CA ASP A 196 -4.01 -4.36 -23.43
C ASP A 196 -4.70 -3.60 -22.28
N TYR A 197 -4.43 -2.31 -22.22
CA TYR A 197 -4.82 -1.46 -21.09
C TYR A 197 -6.31 -1.57 -20.74
N ASN A 198 -7.20 -1.50 -21.73
CA ASN A 198 -8.63 -1.44 -21.45
C ASN A 198 -9.16 -2.72 -20.77
N ASN A 199 -8.75 -3.88 -21.25
CA ASN A 199 -9.19 -5.18 -20.68
C ASN A 199 -8.56 -5.43 -19.31
N ILE A 200 -7.26 -5.17 -19.19
CA ILE A 200 -6.55 -5.34 -17.90
C ILE A 200 -7.14 -4.41 -16.85
N ARG A 201 -7.31 -3.13 -17.18
CA ARG A 201 -7.91 -2.14 -16.31
C ARG A 201 -9.32 -2.54 -15.88
N GLU A 202 -10.18 -2.89 -16.83
CA GLU A 202 -11.57 -3.27 -16.53
C GLU A 202 -11.61 -4.39 -15.49
N ARG A 203 -10.85 -5.45 -15.72
CA ARG A 203 -10.77 -6.59 -14.81
C ARG A 203 -10.26 -6.19 -13.43
N LEU A 204 -9.11 -5.51 -13.34
CA LEU A 204 -8.48 -5.19 -12.05
C LEU A 204 -9.32 -4.20 -11.24
N VAL A 205 -9.86 -3.16 -11.88
CA VAL A 205 -10.68 -2.14 -11.22
C VAL A 205 -11.98 -2.73 -10.70
N GLN A 206 -12.66 -3.56 -11.49
CA GLN A 206 -13.91 -4.20 -11.05
C GLN A 206 -13.67 -5.20 -9.91
N ASN A 207 -12.59 -5.97 -9.99
CA ASN A 207 -12.23 -6.89 -8.92
C ASN A 207 -11.89 -6.13 -7.62
N MET A 208 -11.10 -5.06 -7.68
CA MET A 208 -10.78 -4.23 -6.52
C MET A 208 -12.06 -3.62 -5.92
N LYS A 209 -12.94 -3.07 -6.76
CA LYS A 209 -14.23 -2.52 -6.34
C LYS A 209 -15.08 -3.57 -5.62
N LYS A 210 -15.19 -4.76 -6.21
CA LYS A 210 -15.94 -5.89 -5.62
C LYS A 210 -15.36 -6.27 -4.26
N GLN A 211 -14.04 -6.49 -4.18
CA GLN A 211 -13.36 -6.83 -2.92
C GLN A 211 -13.59 -5.77 -1.85
N TYR A 212 -13.52 -4.48 -2.24
CA TYR A 212 -13.78 -3.40 -1.31
C TYR A 212 -15.24 -3.41 -0.82
N GLN A 213 -16.21 -3.51 -1.71
CA GLN A 213 -17.63 -3.52 -1.35
C GLN A 213 -18.02 -4.70 -0.48
N GLU A 214 -17.45 -5.89 -0.73
CA GLU A 214 -17.72 -7.10 0.04
C GLU A 214 -17.07 -7.09 1.43
N LYS A 215 -15.84 -6.55 1.53
CA LYS A 215 -15.03 -6.67 2.75
C LYS A 215 -15.03 -5.43 3.63
N TYR A 216 -15.21 -4.24 3.04
CA TYR A 216 -15.15 -2.94 3.74
C TYR A 216 -16.52 -2.26 3.91
N ASP A 217 -17.59 -2.95 3.67
CA ASP A 217 -18.90 -2.43 4.02
C ASP A 217 -18.96 -2.15 5.54
N LEU A 218 -19.73 -1.14 5.94
CA LEU A 218 -19.83 -0.68 7.33
C LEU A 218 -20.28 -1.80 8.28
N LYS A 219 -21.16 -2.71 7.83
CA LYS A 219 -21.63 -3.84 8.63
C LYS A 219 -20.49 -4.81 8.91
N ASN A 220 -19.71 -5.16 7.90
CA ASN A 220 -18.59 -6.08 8.05
C ASN A 220 -17.50 -5.47 8.95
N LEU A 221 -17.25 -4.15 8.83
CA LEU A 221 -16.37 -3.43 9.74
C LEU A 221 -16.84 -3.51 11.19
N VAL A 222 -18.11 -3.18 11.44
CA VAL A 222 -18.69 -3.21 12.80
C VAL A 222 -18.58 -4.62 13.39
N LEU A 223 -18.88 -5.65 12.60
CA LEU A 223 -18.75 -7.04 13.03
C LEU A 223 -17.29 -7.41 13.34
N HIS A 224 -16.36 -6.98 12.49
CA HIS A 224 -14.93 -7.22 12.72
C HIS A 224 -14.45 -6.58 14.03
N VAL A 225 -14.76 -5.29 14.23
CA VAL A 225 -14.43 -4.57 15.47
C VAL A 225 -15.11 -5.23 16.69
N TYR A 226 -16.40 -5.59 16.57
CA TYR A 226 -17.12 -6.27 17.63
C TYR A 226 -16.44 -7.58 18.01
N ASN A 227 -16.04 -8.41 17.03
CA ASN A 227 -15.38 -9.69 17.30
C ASN A 227 -14.03 -9.51 17.99
N ILE A 228 -13.24 -8.49 17.61
CA ILE A 228 -11.98 -8.16 18.28
C ILE A 228 -12.23 -7.89 19.78
N PHE A 229 -13.27 -7.12 20.09
CA PHE A 229 -13.57 -6.72 21.48
C PHE A 229 -14.39 -7.75 22.25
N SER A 230 -15.17 -8.61 21.61
CA SER A 230 -15.91 -9.68 22.30
C SER A 230 -14.96 -10.70 22.92
N ASP A 231 -13.85 -11.00 22.25
CA ASP A 231 -12.79 -11.86 22.80
C ASP A 231 -12.16 -11.27 24.08
N LEU A 232 -12.31 -9.95 24.31
CA LEU A 232 -11.77 -9.28 25.51
C LEU A 232 -12.66 -9.41 26.75
N LYS A 233 -13.95 -9.66 26.58
CA LYS A 233 -14.88 -9.81 27.71
C LYS A 233 -14.61 -11.07 28.54
N GLU A 234 -13.88 -12.04 27.98
CA GLU A 234 -13.46 -13.24 28.72
C GLU A 234 -12.18 -13.02 29.53
N ILE A 235 -11.53 -11.85 29.40
CA ILE A 235 -10.38 -11.51 30.27
C ILE A 235 -10.92 -11.10 31.62
N ASN A 236 -10.82 -12.02 32.58
CA ASN A 236 -11.24 -11.84 33.95
C ASN A 236 -10.45 -10.69 34.60
N TYR A 237 -11.10 -9.56 34.82
CA TYR A 237 -10.51 -8.34 35.41
C TYR A 237 -9.99 -8.54 36.83
N GLU A 238 -10.32 -9.66 37.51
CA GLU A 238 -9.89 -9.96 38.86
C GLU A 238 -8.36 -10.28 39.00
N LYS A 239 -7.65 -10.40 37.88
CA LYS A 239 -6.20 -10.69 37.91
C LYS A 239 -5.30 -9.48 37.60
N VAL A 240 -5.85 -8.29 37.44
CA VAL A 240 -5.10 -7.07 37.04
C VAL A 240 -5.11 -5.99 38.14
N LEU A 241 -5.81 -6.23 39.25
CA LEU A 241 -5.73 -5.44 40.48
C LEU A 241 -4.99 -6.25 41.54
#